data_1fc4137c92d21c8a1437564abff13334
#
_entry.id   1fc4137c92d21c8a1437564abff13334
#
_cell.length_a   1.000
_cell.length_b   1.000
_cell.length_c   1.000
_cell.angle_alpha   90.00
_cell.angle_beta   90.00
_cell.angle_gamma   90.00
#
_symmetry.space_group_name_H-M   'P 1'
#
loop_
_entity.id
_entity.type
_entity.pdbx_description
1 polymer ?
#
loop_
_entity_poly.entity_id
_entity_poly.type
_entity_poly.pdbx_seq_one_letter_code
_entity_poly.pdbx_strand_id
1 'polypeptide(L)'
;MKWTPEEENFLIKNIKDLSKDEIEIYKDKIKKQNHENILEIRQVIQSYGDIGKIYLGGIPMIADDMMTFIKSDIVVFGLGVLLFIIATLWFVFRKLIWIIVPISSCLFSVIIMMGLLGILGWKVTVISSNFIALMLILTMAMNIHMSTRFLQLRKDFPDKNNFEIITLTTNKMFWPIIYTVLTTVFAFLSLIFSGIKPIIDFGWMMTFGLITSFIITF
;
A
#
# COMPACT_ATOMS: atom_id res chain seq x y z
N MET A 1 32.90 2.77 6.34
CA MET A 1 33.83 2.72 5.19
C MET A 1 33.99 4.16 4.70
N LYS A 2 35.17 4.76 4.77
CA LYS A 2 35.45 6.05 4.16
C LYS A 2 35.90 5.78 2.72
N TRP A 3 35.20 6.33 1.75
CA TRP A 3 35.63 6.32 0.35
C TRP A 3 37.00 6.97 0.23
N THR A 4 37.86 6.42 -0.58
CA THR A 4 39.11 7.12 -0.93
C THR A 4 38.74 8.34 -1.80
N PRO A 5 39.48 9.44 -1.71
CA PRO A 5 39.23 10.63 -2.56
C PRO A 5 39.21 10.32 -4.05
N GLU A 6 39.90 9.26 -4.48
CA GLU A 6 39.94 8.79 -5.88
C GLU A 6 38.63 8.10 -6.27
N GLU A 7 38.08 7.27 -5.39
CA GLU A 7 36.79 6.60 -5.62
C GLU A 7 35.63 7.62 -5.63
N GLU A 8 35.69 8.62 -4.75
CA GLU A 8 34.72 9.72 -4.71
C GLU A 8 34.75 10.56 -5.98
N ASN A 9 35.95 10.96 -6.45
CA ASN A 9 36.13 11.69 -7.70
C ASN A 9 35.76 10.86 -8.94
N PHE A 10 36.07 9.57 -8.96
CA PHE A 10 35.66 8.63 -10.01
C PHE A 10 34.13 8.53 -10.10
N LEU A 11 33.44 8.41 -8.96
CA LEU A 11 31.98 8.36 -8.89
C LEU A 11 31.34 9.69 -9.35
N ILE A 12 31.84 10.84 -8.88
CA ILE A 12 31.30 12.16 -9.24
C ILE A 12 31.48 12.41 -10.75
N LYS A 13 32.59 11.97 -11.34
CA LYS A 13 32.87 12.16 -12.76
C LYS A 13 32.02 11.25 -13.65
N ASN A 14 31.73 10.02 -13.21
CA ASN A 14 30.96 9.04 -14.00
C ASN A 14 29.45 9.09 -13.76
N ILE A 15 28.98 9.63 -12.63
CA ILE A 15 27.52 9.78 -12.34
C ILE A 15 26.82 10.72 -13.36
N LYS A 16 27.55 11.66 -13.96
CA LYS A 16 26.98 12.55 -14.99
C LYS A 16 26.65 11.86 -16.31
N ASP A 17 27.31 10.73 -16.60
CA ASP A 17 27.19 10.03 -17.88
C ASP A 17 26.41 8.71 -17.76
N LEU A 18 26.03 8.29 -16.53
CA LEU A 18 25.23 7.08 -16.29
C LEU A 18 23.75 7.30 -16.62
N SER A 19 23.16 6.36 -17.30
CA SER A 19 21.70 6.33 -17.50
C SER A 19 20.95 6.19 -16.16
N LYS A 20 19.70 6.63 -16.12
CA LYS A 20 18.87 6.49 -14.90
C LYS A 20 18.77 5.04 -14.42
N ASP A 21 18.74 4.10 -15.36
CA ASP A 21 18.62 2.67 -15.08
C ASP A 21 19.91 2.10 -14.44
N GLU A 22 21.09 2.53 -14.92
CA GLU A 22 22.36 2.13 -14.33
C GLU A 22 22.55 2.68 -12.91
N ILE A 23 22.08 3.90 -12.66
CA ILE A 23 22.09 4.49 -11.31
C ILE A 23 21.19 3.70 -10.37
N GLU A 24 20.05 3.22 -10.84
CA GLU A 24 19.09 2.43 -10.03
C GLU A 24 19.65 1.06 -9.70
N ILE A 25 20.23 0.36 -10.67
CA ILE A 25 20.94 -0.92 -10.47
C ILE A 25 22.07 -0.78 -9.45
N TYR A 26 22.85 0.28 -9.55
CA TYR A 26 23.95 0.54 -8.62
C TYR A 26 23.45 0.83 -7.19
N LYS A 27 22.40 1.62 -7.06
CA LYS A 27 21.73 1.87 -5.76
C LYS A 27 21.22 0.61 -5.11
N ASP A 28 20.63 -0.29 -5.88
CA ASP A 28 20.09 -1.54 -5.35
C ASP A 28 21.23 -2.50 -4.94
N LYS A 29 22.34 -2.50 -5.67
CA LYS A 29 23.54 -3.24 -5.27
C LYS A 29 24.10 -2.75 -3.94
N ILE A 30 24.23 -1.42 -3.78
CA ILE A 30 24.68 -0.82 -2.51
C ILE A 30 23.73 -1.17 -1.36
N LYS A 31 22.42 -1.09 -1.56
CA LYS A 31 21.44 -1.45 -0.53
C LYS A 31 21.60 -2.90 -0.09
N LYS A 32 21.76 -3.83 -1.05
CA LYS A 32 21.96 -5.24 -0.74
C LYS A 32 23.25 -5.47 0.05
N GLN A 33 24.35 -4.86 -0.37
CA GLN A 33 25.63 -4.97 0.33
C GLN A 33 25.57 -4.36 1.74
N ASN A 34 24.89 -3.22 1.92
CA ASN A 34 24.67 -2.64 3.25
C ASN A 34 23.87 -3.58 4.15
N HIS A 35 22.82 -4.21 3.61
CA HIS A 35 22.02 -5.18 4.36
C HIS A 35 22.88 -6.37 4.84
N GLU A 36 23.68 -6.96 3.95
CA GLU A 36 24.60 -8.06 4.29
C GLU A 36 25.61 -7.64 5.37
N ASN A 37 26.25 -6.47 5.23
CA ASN A 37 27.18 -5.93 6.21
C ASN A 37 26.52 -5.71 7.60
N ILE A 38 25.28 -5.22 7.62
CA ILE A 38 24.54 -4.99 8.88
C ILE A 38 24.19 -6.30 9.55
N LEU A 39 23.82 -7.33 8.80
CA LEU A 39 23.57 -8.68 9.31
C LEU A 39 24.84 -9.29 9.93
N GLU A 40 26.01 -9.15 9.27
CA GLU A 40 27.29 -9.63 9.80
C GLU A 40 27.65 -8.90 11.11
N ILE A 41 27.49 -7.56 11.17
CA ILE A 41 27.74 -6.79 12.40
C ILE A 41 26.82 -7.25 13.52
N ARG A 42 25.55 -7.53 13.24
CA ARG A 42 24.59 -8.04 14.24
C ARG A 42 25.00 -9.43 14.76
N GLN A 43 25.49 -10.31 13.90
CA GLN A 43 26.01 -11.62 14.32
C GLN A 43 27.22 -11.48 15.25
N VAL A 44 28.14 -10.58 14.91
CA VAL A 44 29.29 -10.28 15.78
C VAL A 44 28.82 -9.74 17.13
N ILE A 45 27.89 -8.77 17.16
CA ILE A 45 27.32 -8.22 18.39
C ILE A 45 26.67 -9.32 19.24
N GLN A 46 25.93 -10.24 18.64
CA GLN A 46 25.30 -11.35 19.36
C GLN A 46 26.31 -12.29 20.00
N SER A 47 27.48 -12.50 19.38
CA SER A 47 28.54 -13.33 19.97
C SER A 47 29.16 -12.74 21.24
N TYR A 48 28.98 -11.45 21.48
CA TYR A 48 29.43 -10.74 22.67
C TYR A 48 28.31 -10.43 23.68
N GLY A 49 27.14 -11.02 23.50
CA GLY A 49 25.95 -10.78 24.32
C GLY A 49 26.13 -11.08 25.81
N ASP A 50 27.06 -11.98 26.19
CA ASP A 50 27.37 -12.33 27.56
C ASP A 50 28.17 -11.24 28.30
N ILE A 51 28.83 -10.34 27.57
CA ILE A 51 29.68 -9.29 28.12
C ILE A 51 28.89 -8.03 28.48
N GLY A 52 27.81 -7.76 27.73
CA GLY A 52 26.97 -6.58 27.94
C GLY A 52 25.93 -6.35 26.86
N LYS A 53 25.02 -5.41 27.07
CA LYS A 53 24.03 -5.00 26.05
C LYS A 53 24.68 -4.03 25.08
N ILE A 54 24.97 -4.50 23.88
CA ILE A 54 25.54 -3.71 22.80
C ILE A 54 24.42 -3.31 21.84
N TYR A 55 24.33 -2.02 21.51
CA TYR A 55 23.34 -1.48 20.57
C TYR A 55 24.06 -1.00 19.31
N LEU A 56 23.58 -1.47 18.16
CA LEU A 56 24.01 -0.94 16.86
C LEU A 56 23.20 0.32 16.54
N GLY A 57 23.88 1.36 16.07
CA GLY A 57 23.27 2.63 15.68
C GLY A 57 23.94 3.21 14.45
N GLY A 58 23.21 4.02 13.70
CA GLY A 58 23.73 4.74 12.54
C GLY A 58 22.71 4.82 11.40
N ILE A 59 22.87 5.83 10.54
CA ILE A 59 21.96 6.08 9.40
C ILE A 59 21.81 4.85 8.48
N PRO A 60 22.90 4.15 8.09
CA PRO A 60 22.77 2.97 7.22
C PRO A 60 21.94 1.85 7.86
N MET A 61 22.10 1.61 9.17
CA MET A 61 21.34 0.60 9.91
C MET A 61 19.86 0.98 9.99
N ILE A 62 19.56 2.25 10.34
CA ILE A 62 18.19 2.75 10.41
C ILE A 62 17.50 2.61 9.04
N ALA A 63 18.19 2.94 7.95
CA ALA A 63 17.63 2.83 6.60
C ALA A 63 17.36 1.37 6.21
N ASP A 64 18.22 0.43 6.61
CA ASP A 64 18.06 -0.99 6.36
C ASP A 64 16.91 -1.59 7.18
N ASP A 65 16.84 -1.29 8.48
CA ASP A 65 15.74 -1.71 9.34
C ASP A 65 14.39 -1.16 8.84
N MET A 66 14.33 0.11 8.46
CA MET A 66 13.13 0.70 7.86
C MET A 66 12.68 -0.06 6.61
N MET A 67 13.61 -0.42 5.71
CA MET A 67 13.28 -1.16 4.50
C MET A 67 12.76 -2.57 4.80
N THR A 68 13.34 -3.23 5.80
CA THR A 68 12.91 -4.56 6.27
C THR A 68 11.53 -4.48 6.91
N PHE A 69 11.28 -3.48 7.76
CA PHE A 69 9.95 -3.24 8.36
C PHE A 69 8.89 -2.96 7.30
N ILE A 70 9.17 -2.11 6.30
CA ILE A 70 8.23 -1.84 5.20
C ILE A 70 7.80 -3.13 4.50
N LYS A 71 8.76 -4.01 4.16
CA LYS A 71 8.46 -5.28 3.51
C LYS A 71 7.61 -6.18 4.40
N SER A 72 7.96 -6.29 5.68
CA SER A 72 7.22 -7.07 6.67
C SER A 72 5.81 -6.52 6.86
N ASP A 73 5.66 -5.21 7.02
CA ASP A 73 4.39 -4.55 7.24
C ASP A 73 3.41 -4.76 6.09
N ILE A 74 3.86 -4.59 4.85
CA ILE A 74 3.03 -4.81 3.66
C ILE A 74 2.45 -6.25 3.66
N VAL A 75 3.27 -7.25 3.99
CA VAL A 75 2.83 -8.65 4.00
C VAL A 75 1.94 -8.93 5.20
N VAL A 76 2.38 -8.58 6.41
CA VAL A 76 1.66 -8.90 7.65
C VAL A 76 0.33 -8.15 7.75
N PHE A 77 0.35 -6.84 7.54
CA PHE A 77 -0.89 -6.05 7.57
C PHE A 77 -1.79 -6.34 6.37
N GLY A 78 -1.23 -6.49 5.16
CA GLY A 78 -2.01 -6.82 3.97
C GLY A 78 -2.74 -8.15 4.11
N LEU A 79 -2.05 -9.21 4.52
CA LEU A 79 -2.66 -10.52 4.77
C LEU A 79 -3.58 -10.50 5.98
N GLY A 80 -3.18 -9.85 7.08
CA GLY A 80 -4.00 -9.76 8.30
C GLY A 80 -5.33 -9.07 8.03
N VAL A 81 -5.31 -7.93 7.35
CA VAL A 81 -6.52 -7.20 6.95
C VAL A 81 -7.37 -8.04 5.99
N LEU A 82 -6.76 -8.70 5.00
CA LEU A 82 -7.48 -9.55 4.06
C LEU A 82 -8.20 -10.71 4.77
N LEU A 83 -7.52 -11.41 5.67
CA LEU A 83 -8.12 -12.49 6.46
C LEU A 83 -9.24 -11.98 7.37
N PHE A 84 -9.05 -10.83 8.01
CA PHE A 84 -10.09 -10.21 8.84
C PHE A 84 -11.31 -9.81 8.01
N ILE A 85 -11.11 -9.27 6.82
CA ILE A 85 -12.19 -8.97 5.87
C ILE A 85 -12.96 -10.23 5.48
N ILE A 86 -12.26 -11.32 5.12
CA ILE A 86 -12.88 -12.60 4.76
C ILE A 86 -13.73 -13.13 5.93
N ALA A 87 -13.18 -13.12 7.15
CA ALA A 87 -13.89 -13.58 8.35
C ALA A 87 -15.14 -12.73 8.61
N THR A 88 -15.04 -11.40 8.51
CA THR A 88 -16.17 -10.49 8.69
C THR A 88 -17.27 -10.72 7.65
N LEU A 89 -16.91 -10.85 6.38
CA LEU A 89 -17.87 -11.12 5.31
C LEU A 89 -18.54 -12.48 5.47
N TRP A 90 -17.79 -13.51 5.88
CA TRP A 90 -18.33 -14.82 6.17
C TRP A 90 -19.37 -14.75 7.29
N PHE A 91 -19.06 -14.03 8.35
CA PHE A 91 -19.98 -13.86 9.48
C PHE A 91 -21.27 -13.12 9.08
N VAL A 92 -21.15 -12.07 8.26
CA VAL A 92 -22.28 -11.20 7.86
C VAL A 92 -23.14 -11.88 6.79
N PHE A 93 -22.55 -12.33 5.69
CA PHE A 93 -23.33 -12.75 4.51
C PHE A 93 -23.61 -14.24 4.44
N ARG A 94 -22.79 -15.10 5.06
CA ARG A 94 -22.93 -16.56 5.07
C ARG A 94 -23.11 -17.24 3.71
N LYS A 95 -22.80 -16.54 2.60
CA LYS A 95 -22.88 -17.02 1.22
C LYS A 95 -21.59 -16.67 0.49
N LEU A 96 -20.94 -17.66 -0.12
CA LEU A 96 -19.63 -17.51 -0.77
C LEU A 96 -19.60 -16.43 -1.86
N ILE A 97 -20.67 -16.27 -2.65
CA ILE A 97 -20.73 -15.29 -3.73
C ILE A 97 -20.55 -13.85 -3.21
N TRP A 98 -21.12 -13.54 -2.01
CA TRP A 98 -21.04 -12.23 -1.37
C TRP A 98 -19.71 -11.99 -0.62
N ILE A 99 -18.83 -12.98 -0.64
CA ILE A 99 -17.46 -12.89 -0.16
C ILE A 99 -16.53 -12.68 -1.37
N ILE A 100 -16.70 -13.51 -2.41
CA ILE A 100 -15.82 -13.50 -3.59
C ILE A 100 -15.92 -12.18 -4.36
N VAL A 101 -17.14 -11.66 -4.59
CA VAL A 101 -17.32 -10.43 -5.39
C VAL A 101 -16.63 -9.21 -4.73
N PRO A 102 -16.85 -8.87 -3.46
CA PRO A 102 -16.15 -7.76 -2.83
C PRO A 102 -14.63 -7.95 -2.74
N ILE A 103 -14.17 -9.18 -2.46
CA ILE A 103 -12.74 -9.46 -2.37
C ILE A 103 -12.07 -9.31 -3.73
N SER A 104 -12.67 -9.82 -4.81
CA SER A 104 -12.11 -9.66 -6.15
C SER A 104 -12.02 -8.17 -6.54
N SER A 105 -13.04 -7.37 -6.26
CA SER A 105 -13.02 -5.92 -6.46
C SER A 105 -11.87 -5.25 -5.68
N CYS A 106 -11.68 -5.61 -4.40
CA CYS A 106 -10.56 -5.11 -3.59
C CYS A 106 -9.20 -5.50 -4.17
N LEU A 107 -9.02 -6.76 -4.58
CA LEU A 107 -7.77 -7.23 -5.17
C LEU A 107 -7.46 -6.52 -6.50
N PHE A 108 -8.46 -6.38 -7.38
CA PHE A 108 -8.28 -5.63 -8.63
C PHE A 108 -7.90 -4.17 -8.38
N SER A 109 -8.53 -3.52 -7.39
CA SER A 109 -8.20 -2.14 -7.01
C SER A 109 -6.74 -2.01 -6.58
N VAL A 110 -6.26 -2.94 -5.74
CA VAL A 110 -4.87 -2.94 -5.29
C VAL A 110 -3.91 -3.23 -6.44
N ILE A 111 -4.20 -4.22 -7.30
CA ILE A 111 -3.34 -4.58 -8.44
C ILE A 111 -3.22 -3.41 -9.41
N ILE A 112 -4.34 -2.77 -9.76
CA ILE A 112 -4.32 -1.61 -10.68
C ILE A 112 -3.56 -0.45 -10.06
N MET A 113 -3.76 -0.19 -8.77
CA MET A 113 -3.05 0.89 -8.07
C MET A 113 -1.55 0.60 -7.99
N MET A 114 -1.13 -0.64 -7.69
CA MET A 114 0.28 -1.04 -7.70
C MET A 114 0.90 -0.89 -9.09
N GLY A 115 0.16 -1.27 -10.13
CA GLY A 115 0.57 -1.04 -11.52
C GLY A 115 0.74 0.43 -11.84
N LEU A 116 -0.18 1.28 -11.40
CA LEU A 116 -0.10 2.74 -11.57
C LEU A 116 1.13 3.34 -10.89
N LEU A 117 1.39 2.94 -9.64
CA LEU A 117 2.59 3.37 -8.89
C LEU A 117 3.88 2.96 -9.61
N GLY A 118 3.91 1.73 -10.16
CA GLY A 118 5.04 1.24 -10.96
C GLY A 118 5.28 2.08 -12.21
N ILE A 119 4.23 2.40 -12.98
CA ILE A 119 4.32 3.23 -14.18
C ILE A 119 4.78 4.65 -13.85
N LEU A 120 4.30 5.24 -12.75
CA LEU A 120 4.68 6.58 -12.31
C LEU A 120 6.07 6.62 -11.65
N GLY A 121 6.70 5.46 -11.41
CA GLY A 121 8.00 5.37 -10.73
C GLY A 121 7.96 5.83 -9.27
N TRP A 122 6.78 5.78 -8.63
CA TRP A 122 6.63 6.20 -7.24
C TRP A 122 7.15 5.14 -6.28
N LYS A 123 7.98 5.57 -5.34
CA LYS A 123 8.57 4.68 -4.33
C LYS A 123 7.71 4.67 -3.08
N VAL A 124 7.42 3.47 -2.59
CA VAL A 124 6.74 3.28 -1.30
C VAL A 124 7.72 3.67 -0.19
N THR A 125 7.29 4.57 0.69
CA THR A 125 8.04 5.02 1.87
C THR A 125 7.52 4.31 3.13
N VAL A 126 8.19 4.50 4.27
CA VAL A 126 7.75 3.96 5.57
C VAL A 126 6.32 4.39 5.89
N ILE A 127 5.98 5.65 5.65
CA ILE A 127 4.64 6.19 5.94
C ILE A 127 3.61 5.61 4.97
N SER A 128 3.99 5.46 3.70
CA SER A 128 3.09 4.93 2.68
C SER A 128 3.02 3.40 2.63
N SER A 129 3.80 2.67 3.44
CA SER A 129 3.77 1.20 3.44
C SER A 129 2.38 0.62 3.77
N ASN A 130 1.63 1.31 4.63
CA ASN A 130 0.28 0.90 5.03
C ASN A 130 -0.82 1.23 4.02
N PHE A 131 -0.49 1.85 2.85
CA PHE A 131 -1.52 2.26 1.90
C PHE A 131 -2.35 1.08 1.37
N ILE A 132 -1.75 -0.10 1.20
CA ILE A 132 -2.44 -1.31 0.73
C ILE A 132 -3.54 -1.72 1.72
N ALA A 133 -3.22 -1.79 3.01
CA ALA A 133 -4.19 -2.15 4.04
C ALA A 133 -5.33 -1.12 4.12
N LEU A 134 -5.00 0.17 4.10
CA LEU A 134 -5.99 1.25 4.10
C LEU A 134 -6.87 1.21 2.84
N MET A 135 -6.28 0.97 1.67
CA MET A 135 -7.01 0.86 0.43
C MET A 135 -7.96 -0.33 0.44
N LEU A 136 -7.53 -1.50 0.94
CA LEU A 136 -8.39 -2.68 1.11
C LEU A 136 -9.60 -2.37 2.01
N ILE A 137 -9.38 -1.72 3.15
CA ILE A 137 -10.44 -1.36 4.10
C ILE A 137 -11.44 -0.39 3.47
N LEU A 138 -10.96 0.68 2.82
CA LEU A 138 -11.82 1.69 2.21
C LEU A 138 -12.60 1.14 1.00
N THR A 139 -11.95 0.36 0.14
CA THR A 139 -12.62 -0.30 -0.98
C THR A 139 -13.68 -1.29 -0.48
N MET A 140 -13.35 -2.04 0.58
CA MET A 140 -14.27 -2.99 1.18
C MET A 140 -15.51 -2.29 1.75
N ALA A 141 -15.35 -1.15 2.41
CA ALA A 141 -16.48 -0.38 2.92
C ALA A 141 -17.48 -0.02 1.80
N MET A 142 -16.98 0.45 0.63
CA MET A 142 -17.82 0.73 -0.54
C MET A 142 -18.53 -0.53 -1.05
N ASN A 143 -17.81 -1.64 -1.18
CA ASN A 143 -18.37 -2.92 -1.66
C ASN A 143 -19.41 -3.51 -0.70
N ILE A 144 -19.22 -3.39 0.62
CA ILE A 144 -20.23 -3.82 1.63
C ILE A 144 -21.50 -3.01 1.48
N HIS A 145 -21.41 -1.69 1.32
CA HIS A 145 -22.59 -0.84 1.11
C HIS A 145 -23.36 -1.23 -0.16
N MET A 146 -22.65 -1.47 -1.26
CA MET A 146 -23.25 -1.94 -2.52
C MET A 146 -23.93 -3.31 -2.34
N SER A 147 -23.23 -4.28 -1.76
CA SER A 147 -23.73 -5.64 -1.54
C SER A 147 -24.96 -5.66 -0.63
N THR A 148 -24.90 -4.93 0.48
CA THR A 148 -26.02 -4.84 1.44
C THR A 148 -27.24 -4.21 0.79
N ARG A 149 -27.04 -3.13 0.01
CA ARG A 149 -28.14 -2.46 -0.69
C ARG A 149 -28.77 -3.34 -1.76
N PHE A 150 -27.95 -4.07 -2.50
CA PHE A 150 -28.44 -5.04 -3.48
C PHE A 150 -29.32 -6.10 -2.82
N LEU A 151 -28.84 -6.70 -1.71
CA LEU A 151 -29.61 -7.73 -0.98
C LEU A 151 -30.91 -7.18 -0.41
N GLN A 152 -30.94 -5.95 0.05
CA GLN A 152 -32.14 -5.27 0.52
C GLN A 152 -33.13 -5.10 -0.62
N LEU A 153 -32.70 -4.50 -1.75
CA LEU A 153 -33.55 -4.30 -2.91
C LEU A 153 -34.08 -5.61 -3.52
N ARG A 154 -33.28 -6.68 -3.44
CA ARG A 154 -33.70 -8.02 -3.90
C ARG A 154 -34.84 -8.59 -3.04
N LYS A 155 -34.88 -8.26 -1.75
CA LYS A 155 -35.99 -8.63 -0.86
C LYS A 155 -37.24 -7.77 -1.10
N ASP A 156 -37.04 -6.45 -1.31
CA ASP A 156 -38.11 -5.51 -1.49
C ASP A 156 -38.84 -5.70 -2.83
N PHE A 157 -38.11 -6.18 -3.86
CA PHE A 157 -38.61 -6.36 -5.23
C PHE A 157 -38.27 -7.78 -5.77
N PRO A 158 -38.94 -8.84 -5.27
CA PRO A 158 -38.64 -10.24 -5.64
C PRO A 158 -38.88 -10.53 -7.14
N ASP A 159 -39.83 -9.83 -7.75
CA ASP A 159 -40.27 -10.06 -9.15
C ASP A 159 -39.33 -9.41 -10.17
N LYS A 160 -38.43 -8.51 -9.76
CA LYS A 160 -37.51 -7.83 -10.67
C LYS A 160 -36.34 -8.71 -11.10
N ASN A 161 -35.89 -8.52 -12.34
CA ASN A 161 -34.70 -9.19 -12.85
C ASN A 161 -33.43 -8.70 -12.14
N ASN A 162 -32.40 -9.55 -12.10
CA ASN A 162 -31.11 -9.20 -11.47
C ASN A 162 -30.51 -7.93 -12.06
N PHE A 163 -30.61 -7.71 -13.37
CA PHE A 163 -30.11 -6.51 -14.02
C PHE A 163 -30.82 -5.23 -13.53
N GLU A 164 -32.14 -5.28 -13.36
CA GLU A 164 -32.91 -4.15 -12.83
C GLU A 164 -32.52 -3.84 -11.39
N ILE A 165 -32.30 -4.86 -10.55
CA ILE A 165 -31.87 -4.68 -9.18
C ILE A 165 -30.45 -4.09 -9.10
N ILE A 166 -29.52 -4.53 -9.96
CA ILE A 166 -28.19 -3.96 -10.07
C ILE A 166 -28.28 -2.48 -10.43
N THR A 167 -29.04 -2.13 -11.47
CA THR A 167 -29.22 -0.75 -11.94
C THR A 167 -29.81 0.14 -10.83
N LEU A 168 -30.83 -0.38 -10.12
CA LEU A 168 -31.43 0.35 -8.98
C LEU A 168 -30.43 0.53 -7.83
N THR A 169 -29.60 -0.49 -7.56
CA THR A 169 -28.57 -0.43 -6.51
C THR A 169 -27.55 0.64 -6.88
N THR A 170 -27.02 0.58 -8.08
CA THR A 170 -26.03 1.54 -8.60
C THR A 170 -26.56 2.97 -8.51
N ASN A 171 -27.77 3.23 -9.02
CA ASN A 171 -28.36 4.56 -9.00
C ASN A 171 -28.59 5.08 -7.57
N LYS A 172 -29.01 4.22 -6.62
CA LYS A 172 -29.24 4.62 -5.24
C LYS A 172 -27.97 4.81 -4.43
N MET A 173 -26.92 4.05 -4.74
CA MET A 173 -25.67 4.07 -3.96
C MET A 173 -24.61 5.00 -4.57
N PHE A 174 -24.76 5.42 -5.81
CA PHE A 174 -23.80 6.29 -6.48
C PHE A 174 -23.52 7.57 -5.70
N TRP A 175 -24.57 8.33 -5.38
CA TRP A 175 -24.43 9.61 -4.67
C TRP A 175 -23.86 9.45 -3.25
N PRO A 176 -24.39 8.56 -2.39
CA PRO A 176 -23.81 8.36 -1.05
C PRO A 176 -22.32 7.95 -1.11
N ILE A 177 -21.94 7.05 -2.02
CA ILE A 177 -20.57 6.58 -2.13
C ILE A 177 -19.65 7.68 -2.67
N ILE A 178 -20.05 8.43 -3.71
CA ILE A 178 -19.23 9.52 -4.25
C ILE A 178 -18.98 10.63 -3.21
N TYR A 179 -19.98 10.97 -2.38
CA TYR A 179 -19.77 11.92 -1.30
C TYR A 179 -18.76 11.42 -0.27
N THR A 180 -18.82 10.14 0.09
CA THR A 180 -17.85 9.52 1.00
C THR A 180 -16.45 9.52 0.39
N VAL A 181 -16.33 9.17 -0.88
CA VAL A 181 -15.05 9.20 -1.61
C VAL A 181 -14.51 10.63 -1.68
N LEU A 182 -15.32 11.61 -2.04
CA LEU A 182 -14.88 13.00 -2.13
C LEU A 182 -14.41 13.55 -0.77
N THR A 183 -15.15 13.31 0.30
CA THR A 183 -14.72 13.76 1.64
C THR A 183 -13.40 13.12 2.06
N THR A 184 -13.21 11.84 1.75
CA THR A 184 -11.97 11.10 2.07
C THR A 184 -10.82 11.56 1.18
N VAL A 185 -11.07 11.82 -0.11
CA VAL A 185 -10.09 12.41 -1.03
C VAL A 185 -9.63 13.78 -0.52
N PHE A 186 -10.53 14.65 -0.12
CA PHE A 186 -10.16 15.94 0.46
C PHE A 186 -9.33 15.81 1.74
N ALA A 187 -9.64 14.81 2.59
CA ALA A 187 -8.85 14.52 3.77
C ALA A 187 -7.41 14.11 3.40
N PHE A 188 -7.21 13.24 2.40
CA PHE A 188 -5.86 12.86 1.95
C PHE A 188 -5.15 13.98 1.19
N LEU A 189 -5.88 14.77 0.39
CA LEU A 189 -5.30 15.93 -0.28
C LEU A 189 -4.81 17.00 0.72
N SER A 190 -5.40 17.09 1.90
CA SER A 190 -4.91 18.02 2.94
C SER A 190 -3.49 17.70 3.40
N LEU A 191 -3.04 16.43 3.28
CA LEU A 191 -1.67 16.01 3.61
C LEU A 191 -0.61 16.62 2.69
N ILE A 192 -1.00 17.07 1.49
CA ILE A 192 -0.08 17.74 0.54
C ILE A 192 0.50 19.02 1.14
N PHE A 193 -0.23 19.67 2.04
CA PHE A 193 0.21 20.90 2.71
C PHE A 193 1.13 20.65 3.92
N SER A 194 1.45 19.39 4.25
CA SER A 194 2.28 19.06 5.42
C SER A 194 3.73 19.51 5.32
N GLY A 195 4.26 19.78 4.12
CA GLY A 195 5.66 20.11 3.88
C GLY A 195 6.63 18.92 4.01
N ILE A 196 6.15 17.73 4.38
CA ILE A 196 6.96 16.50 4.57
C ILE A 196 6.75 15.57 3.38
N LYS A 197 7.81 15.38 2.56
CA LYS A 197 7.74 14.61 1.30
C LYS A 197 7.05 13.25 1.40
N PRO A 198 7.38 12.35 2.37
CA PRO A 198 6.70 11.07 2.49
C PRO A 198 5.19 11.17 2.78
N ILE A 199 4.76 12.22 3.50
CA ILE A 199 3.33 12.46 3.81
C ILE A 199 2.61 12.96 2.57
N ILE A 200 3.25 13.85 1.80
CA ILE A 200 2.73 14.35 0.51
C ILE A 200 2.53 13.18 -0.46
N ASP A 201 3.55 12.34 -0.61
CA ASP A 201 3.50 11.17 -1.50
C ASP A 201 2.37 10.20 -1.07
N PHE A 202 2.20 9.97 0.24
CA PHE A 202 1.09 9.17 0.79
C PHE A 202 -0.28 9.78 0.48
N GLY A 203 -0.44 11.09 0.63
CA GLY A 203 -1.68 11.81 0.28
C GLY A 203 -2.09 11.61 -1.18
N TRP A 204 -1.13 11.74 -2.10
CA TRP A 204 -1.36 11.47 -3.51
C TRP A 204 -1.68 10.00 -3.79
N MET A 205 -0.93 9.05 -3.22
CA MET A 205 -1.17 7.62 -3.38
C MET A 205 -2.59 7.24 -2.95
N MET A 206 -3.03 7.71 -1.79
CA MET A 206 -4.37 7.43 -1.27
C MET A 206 -5.47 8.07 -2.11
N THR A 207 -5.24 9.29 -2.59
CA THR A 207 -6.19 9.97 -3.49
C THR A 207 -6.43 9.20 -4.77
N PHE A 208 -5.36 8.81 -5.48
CA PHE A 208 -5.48 7.99 -6.70
C PHE A 208 -6.03 6.60 -6.40
N GLY A 209 -5.65 6.00 -5.28
CA GLY A 209 -6.16 4.70 -4.84
C GLY A 209 -7.68 4.72 -4.63
N LEU A 210 -8.21 5.75 -3.98
CA LEU A 210 -9.64 5.90 -3.75
C LEU A 210 -10.43 6.12 -5.06
N ILE A 211 -9.91 6.94 -5.95
CA ILE A 211 -10.54 7.16 -7.28
C ILE A 211 -10.57 5.84 -8.06
N THR A 212 -9.46 5.10 -8.07
CA THR A 212 -9.39 3.78 -8.72
C THR A 212 -10.37 2.80 -8.10
N SER A 213 -10.44 2.75 -6.76
CA SER A 213 -11.38 1.88 -6.04
C SER A 213 -12.83 2.23 -6.33
N PHE A 214 -13.17 3.52 -6.43
CA PHE A 214 -14.50 3.97 -6.80
C PHE A 214 -14.89 3.49 -8.20
N ILE A 215 -14.00 3.66 -9.18
CA ILE A 215 -14.24 3.24 -10.57
C ILE A 215 -14.46 1.72 -10.65
N ILE A 216 -13.70 0.93 -9.89
CA ILE A 216 -13.81 -0.54 -9.91
C ILE A 216 -15.08 -1.04 -9.19
N THR A 217 -15.55 -0.29 -8.20
CA THR A 217 -16.76 -0.65 -7.43
C THR A 217 -18.04 -0.47 -8.25
N PHE A 218 -18.05 0.45 -9.23
CA PHE A 218 -19.18 0.75 -10.12
C PHE A 218 -19.00 0.22 -11.53
#